data_982896010c8ae2daf89d1c2c9eec0669
#
_entry.id   982896010c8ae2daf89d1c2c9eec0669
#
_cell.length_a   1.000
_cell.length_b   1.000
_cell.length_c   1.000
_cell.angle_alpha   90.00
_cell.angle_beta   90.00
_cell.angle_gamma   90.00
#
_symmetry.space_group_name_H-M   'P 1'
#
loop_
_entity.id
_entity.type
_entity.pdbx_description
1 polymer ?
#
loop_
_entity_poly.entity_id
_entity_poly.type
_entity_poly.pdbx_seq_one_letter_code
_entity_poly.pdbx_strand_id
1 'polypeptide(L)'
;MKKLFSFFVIALMAIGVNAANGDKGTTATGGPYKVGDYYNDGTKEGIVFEVYDGGWHGKIVSLDYSEELWAVDAVYRNATGATSKTGGMSNMNRIKKLPNWKENYPAFAWCASLGSGWYLPAKEELRSIIYRNREAINRSLNRRGYEGLTGWYWSSTEYDELEFCAWGVNMDNGSTNYFNKYYYNYVRAVSAF
;
A
#
# COMPACT_ATOMS: atom_id res chain seq x y z
N MET A 1 4.38 55.53 18.98
CA MET A 1 3.56 54.98 17.92
C MET A 1 3.30 53.49 18.20
N LYS A 2 2.16 53.16 18.76
CA LYS A 2 1.77 51.79 19.14
C LYS A 2 0.94 51.24 17.99
N LYS A 3 1.41 50.15 17.35
CA LYS A 3 0.62 49.43 16.32
C LYS A 3 -0.32 48.41 17.03
N LEU A 4 -1.61 48.65 16.89
CA LEU A 4 -2.66 47.74 17.29
C LEU A 4 -2.74 46.57 16.26
N PHE A 5 -2.59 45.33 16.73
CA PHE A 5 -2.91 44.17 15.92
C PHE A 5 -4.35 43.78 16.22
N SER A 6 -5.20 43.91 15.22
CA SER A 6 -6.62 43.49 15.26
C SER A 6 -6.68 42.00 14.91
N PHE A 7 -7.15 41.18 15.83
CA PHE A 7 -7.50 39.77 15.58
C PHE A 7 -8.88 39.69 14.96
N PHE A 8 -8.95 39.29 13.69
CA PHE A 8 -10.20 38.92 13.07
C PHE A 8 -10.51 37.47 13.39
N VAL A 9 -11.53 37.25 14.25
CA VAL A 9 -12.13 35.94 14.47
C VAL A 9 -13.16 35.72 13.35
N ILE A 10 -12.84 34.82 12.42
CA ILE A 10 -13.82 34.38 11.41
C ILE A 10 -14.63 33.24 12.02
N ALA A 11 -15.86 33.52 12.40
CA ALA A 11 -16.84 32.50 12.74
C ALA A 11 -17.30 31.78 11.46
N LEU A 12 -16.89 30.51 11.30
CA LEU A 12 -17.35 29.66 10.20
C LEU A 12 -18.75 29.15 10.54
N MET A 13 -19.79 29.74 9.94
CA MET A 13 -21.15 29.19 9.98
C MET A 13 -21.19 27.92 9.14
N ALA A 14 -21.43 26.79 9.78
CA ALA A 14 -21.71 25.54 9.10
C ALA A 14 -23.08 25.63 8.41
N ILE A 15 -23.07 25.75 7.10
CA ILE A 15 -24.27 25.56 6.26
C ILE A 15 -24.44 24.06 6.10
N GLY A 16 -25.47 23.52 6.76
CA GLY A 16 -25.88 22.13 6.57
C GLY A 16 -26.40 21.91 5.16
N VAL A 17 -25.64 21.28 4.32
CA VAL A 17 -26.10 20.71 3.05
C VAL A 17 -26.56 19.27 3.33
N ASN A 18 -27.88 19.04 3.30
CA ASN A 18 -28.42 17.70 3.21
C ASN A 18 -28.00 17.09 1.86
N ALA A 19 -26.94 16.33 1.84
CA ALA A 19 -26.58 15.49 0.70
C ALA A 19 -27.34 14.16 0.84
N ALA A 20 -28.00 13.80 -0.25
CA ALA A 20 -28.78 12.60 -0.43
C ALA A 20 -28.05 11.33 0.02
N ASN A 21 -28.83 10.38 0.56
CA ASN A 21 -28.42 9.03 0.97
C ASN A 21 -27.70 8.27 -0.15
N GLY A 22 -26.38 8.46 -0.26
CA GLY A 22 -25.47 7.48 -0.83
C GLY A 22 -25.01 6.61 0.33
N ASP A 23 -25.17 5.32 0.22
CA ASP A 23 -24.70 4.31 1.16
C ASP A 23 -23.22 4.57 1.49
N LYS A 24 -22.98 5.35 2.54
CA LYS A 24 -21.64 5.51 3.15
C LYS A 24 -21.41 4.20 3.86
N GLY A 25 -20.71 3.28 3.16
CA GLY A 25 -20.27 2.03 3.73
C GLY A 25 -19.79 2.27 5.15
N THR A 26 -20.43 1.58 6.08
CA THR A 26 -20.21 1.64 7.52
C THR A 26 -18.70 1.73 7.82
N THR A 27 -18.28 2.81 8.45
CA THR A 27 -16.99 2.88 9.14
C THR A 27 -17.10 1.95 10.34
N ALA A 28 -16.75 0.68 10.12
CA ALA A 28 -16.69 -0.28 11.21
C ALA A 28 -15.45 0.03 12.05
N THR A 29 -15.63 0.87 13.07
CA THR A 29 -14.69 0.96 14.18
C THR A 29 -14.95 -0.25 15.08
N GLY A 30 -14.21 -1.33 14.88
CA GLY A 30 -14.32 -2.54 15.66
C GLY A 30 -14.96 -3.70 14.87
N GLY A 31 -14.16 -4.70 14.45
CA GLY A 31 -14.55 -5.89 13.68
C GLY A 31 -15.73 -6.68 14.24
N PRO A 32 -16.03 -7.83 13.66
CA PRO A 32 -15.20 -8.57 12.70
C PRO A 32 -15.29 -8.01 11.25
N TYR A 33 -14.12 -7.81 10.68
CA TYR A 33 -13.96 -7.35 9.29
C TYR A 33 -14.08 -8.50 8.29
N LYS A 34 -14.40 -8.13 7.04
CA LYS A 34 -14.43 -9.03 5.87
C LYS A 34 -13.57 -8.47 4.76
N VAL A 35 -13.15 -9.33 3.85
CA VAL A 35 -12.45 -8.91 2.63
C VAL A 35 -13.31 -7.93 1.84
N GLY A 36 -12.71 -6.80 1.48
CA GLY A 36 -13.36 -5.67 0.81
C GLY A 36 -13.90 -4.60 1.76
N ASP A 37 -13.88 -4.81 3.06
CA ASP A 37 -14.26 -3.76 4.01
C ASP A 37 -13.21 -2.66 4.05
N TYR A 38 -13.67 -1.45 4.34
CA TYR A 38 -12.79 -0.33 4.65
C TYR A 38 -12.40 -0.38 6.12
N TYR A 39 -11.10 -0.37 6.36
CA TYR A 39 -10.52 -0.29 7.70
C TYR A 39 -9.99 1.11 7.96
N ASN A 40 -10.25 1.64 9.15
CA ASN A 40 -9.64 2.87 9.65
C ASN A 40 -9.65 2.86 11.18
N ASP A 41 -8.48 2.92 11.81
CA ASP A 41 -8.31 3.00 13.27
C ASP A 41 -7.81 4.38 13.74
N GLY A 42 -7.75 5.35 12.82
CA GLY A 42 -7.21 6.69 13.06
C GLY A 42 -5.70 6.80 12.86
N THR A 43 -4.98 5.68 12.73
CA THR A 43 -3.53 5.64 12.45
C THR A 43 -3.22 4.97 11.12
N LYS A 44 -4.04 4.00 10.72
CA LYS A 44 -3.96 3.28 9.45
C LYS A 44 -5.32 3.25 8.80
N GLU A 45 -5.33 3.37 7.49
CA GLU A 45 -6.54 3.15 6.69
C GLU A 45 -6.23 2.38 5.41
N GLY A 46 -7.20 1.58 4.96
CA GLY A 46 -7.03 0.77 3.77
C GLY A 46 -8.23 -0.15 3.52
N ILE A 47 -8.09 -1.01 2.52
CA ILE A 47 -9.10 -2.02 2.21
C ILE A 47 -8.61 -3.38 2.68
N VAL A 48 -9.45 -4.08 3.45
CA VAL A 48 -9.16 -5.42 3.97
C VAL A 48 -9.05 -6.40 2.81
N PHE A 49 -7.94 -7.14 2.74
CA PHE A 49 -7.72 -8.17 1.73
C PHE A 49 -7.50 -9.57 2.31
N GLU A 50 -7.23 -9.67 3.59
CA GLU A 50 -7.04 -10.92 4.32
C GLU A 50 -7.53 -10.77 5.75
N VAL A 51 -8.17 -11.80 6.31
CA VAL A 51 -8.67 -11.80 7.69
C VAL A 51 -8.32 -13.09 8.41
N TYR A 52 -8.10 -12.97 9.73
CA TYR A 52 -7.82 -14.04 10.67
C TYR A 52 -8.76 -13.94 11.87
N ASP A 53 -8.81 -14.97 12.71
CA ASP A 53 -9.57 -15.00 13.97
C ASP A 53 -11.00 -14.47 13.83
N GLY A 54 -11.70 -14.96 12.80
CA GLY A 54 -13.08 -14.55 12.55
C GLY A 54 -13.23 -13.09 12.09
N GLY A 55 -12.15 -12.42 11.66
CA GLY A 55 -12.18 -11.04 11.18
C GLY A 55 -11.73 -10.00 12.20
N TRP A 56 -11.21 -10.41 13.36
CA TRP A 56 -10.68 -9.48 14.37
C TRP A 56 -9.27 -9.00 14.05
N HIS A 57 -8.52 -9.78 13.26
CA HIS A 57 -7.19 -9.44 12.76
C HIS A 57 -7.13 -9.68 11.26
N GLY A 58 -6.22 -9.01 10.59
CA GLY A 58 -6.08 -9.16 9.17
C GLY A 58 -5.00 -8.28 8.56
N LYS A 59 -5.12 -8.10 7.25
CA LYS A 59 -4.26 -7.18 6.51
C LYS A 59 -5.08 -6.28 5.60
N ILE A 60 -4.59 -5.07 5.45
CA ILE A 60 -5.14 -4.04 4.57
C ILE A 60 -4.14 -3.68 3.47
N VAL A 61 -4.68 -3.30 2.32
CA VAL A 61 -3.94 -2.66 1.24
C VAL A 61 -4.20 -1.15 1.28
N SER A 62 -3.19 -0.34 1.02
CA SER A 62 -3.29 1.13 1.03
C SER A 62 -4.33 1.65 0.04
N LEU A 63 -4.93 2.81 0.33
CA LEU A 63 -5.89 3.47 -0.56
C LEU A 63 -5.19 4.03 -1.80
N ASP A 64 -4.06 4.68 -1.61
CA ASP A 64 -3.22 5.23 -2.67
C ASP A 64 -2.19 4.22 -3.16
N TYR A 65 -1.63 4.52 -4.32
CA TYR A 65 -0.51 3.83 -4.94
C TYR A 65 0.52 4.84 -5.45
N SER A 66 1.71 4.36 -5.81
CA SER A 66 2.73 5.13 -6.50
C SER A 66 3.28 4.34 -7.68
N GLU A 67 4.05 5.00 -8.52
CA GLU A 67 4.85 4.37 -9.57
C GLU A 67 6.32 4.62 -9.24
N GLU A 68 7.06 3.54 -8.91
CA GLU A 68 8.39 3.64 -8.34
C GLU A 68 9.38 2.68 -9.00
N LEU A 69 10.67 3.02 -8.93
CA LEU A 69 11.75 2.06 -9.13
C LEU A 69 11.80 1.10 -7.94
N TRP A 70 12.08 -0.18 -8.19
CA TRP A 70 12.40 -1.11 -7.09
C TRP A 70 13.74 -0.75 -6.43
N ALA A 71 14.76 -0.41 -7.27
CA ALA A 71 16.06 0.11 -6.86
C ALA A 71 16.58 1.11 -7.89
N VAL A 72 17.32 2.13 -7.42
CA VAL A 72 17.93 3.13 -8.29
C VAL A 72 19.14 2.57 -9.07
N ASP A 73 19.56 3.27 -10.13
CA ASP A 73 20.65 2.85 -11.02
C ASP A 73 21.95 2.53 -10.28
N ALA A 74 22.27 3.26 -9.24
CA ALA A 74 23.50 3.06 -8.47
C ALA A 74 23.60 1.70 -7.78
N VAL A 75 22.48 1.03 -7.50
CA VAL A 75 22.44 -0.20 -6.67
C VAL A 75 21.59 -1.33 -7.25
N TYR A 76 20.88 -1.14 -8.37
CA TYR A 76 19.95 -2.16 -8.86
C TYR A 76 20.59 -3.52 -9.18
N ARG A 77 21.89 -3.55 -9.45
CA ARG A 77 22.67 -4.78 -9.71
C ARG A 77 23.09 -5.53 -8.46
N ASN A 78 22.84 -4.98 -7.28
CA ASN A 78 23.26 -5.60 -6.03
C ASN A 78 22.19 -6.58 -5.54
N ALA A 79 22.64 -7.78 -5.13
CA ALA A 79 21.80 -8.71 -4.39
C ALA A 79 21.45 -8.10 -3.03
N THR A 80 20.16 -8.06 -2.71
CA THR A 80 19.68 -7.52 -1.42
C THR A 80 19.39 -8.60 -0.41
N GLY A 81 19.11 -9.82 -0.89
CA GLY A 81 18.66 -10.95 -0.10
C GLY A 81 17.19 -10.82 0.35
N ALA A 82 16.41 -9.91 -0.26
CA ALA A 82 14.97 -9.78 -0.04
C ALA A 82 14.21 -10.82 -0.90
N THR A 83 14.44 -12.11 -0.69
CA THR A 83 13.99 -13.22 -1.55
C THR A 83 12.76 -13.96 -1.06
N SER A 84 12.20 -13.59 0.10
CA SER A 84 10.98 -14.24 0.62
C SER A 84 9.81 -14.05 -0.35
N LYS A 85 9.22 -15.16 -0.78
CA LYS A 85 8.04 -15.14 -1.69
C LYS A 85 6.72 -14.87 -0.96
N THR A 86 6.69 -15.06 0.36
CA THR A 86 5.47 -14.96 1.19
C THR A 86 5.55 -13.92 2.30
N GLY A 87 6.74 -13.45 2.64
CA GLY A 87 6.96 -12.54 3.78
C GLY A 87 7.44 -11.16 3.35
N GLY A 88 6.53 -10.28 2.93
CA GLY A 88 6.89 -8.93 2.50
C GLY A 88 7.52 -8.09 3.62
N MET A 89 7.03 -8.21 4.86
CA MET A 89 7.64 -7.56 6.01
C MET A 89 9.08 -8.06 6.27
N SER A 90 9.35 -9.35 6.04
CA SER A 90 10.72 -9.91 6.13
C SER A 90 11.65 -9.27 5.11
N ASN A 91 11.17 -9.15 3.85
CA ASN A 91 11.91 -8.47 2.78
C ASN A 91 12.14 -6.99 3.13
N MET A 92 11.11 -6.28 3.61
CA MET A 92 11.22 -4.90 4.07
C MET A 92 12.28 -4.73 5.16
N ASN A 93 12.29 -5.63 6.15
CA ASN A 93 13.28 -5.61 7.23
C ASN A 93 14.71 -5.91 6.73
N ARG A 94 14.84 -6.67 5.64
CA ARG A 94 16.13 -6.91 4.99
C ARG A 94 16.61 -5.65 4.29
N ILE A 95 15.77 -5.00 3.49
CA ILE A 95 16.09 -3.75 2.79
C ILE A 95 16.47 -2.64 3.78
N LYS A 96 15.74 -2.48 4.88
CA LYS A 96 16.01 -1.45 5.91
C LYS A 96 17.40 -1.55 6.57
N LYS A 97 18.09 -2.69 6.44
CA LYS A 97 19.46 -2.88 6.95
C LYS A 97 20.53 -2.43 5.96
N LEU A 98 20.17 -2.12 4.72
CA LEU A 98 21.11 -1.68 3.69
C LEU A 98 21.41 -0.18 3.84
N PRO A 99 22.64 0.26 3.48
CA PRO A 99 22.99 1.67 3.52
C PRO A 99 22.06 2.51 2.62
N ASN A 100 21.68 3.68 3.10
CA ASN A 100 20.86 4.65 2.35
C ASN A 100 19.62 4.00 1.70
N TRP A 101 18.98 3.07 2.43
CA TRP A 101 17.90 2.25 1.85
C TRP A 101 16.72 3.08 1.34
N LYS A 102 16.43 4.25 1.96
CA LYS A 102 15.32 5.09 1.54
C LYS A 102 15.56 5.74 0.18
N GLU A 103 16.79 6.13 -0.07
CA GLU A 103 17.22 6.74 -1.33
C GLU A 103 17.42 5.68 -2.41
N ASN A 104 17.92 4.50 -2.02
CA ASN A 104 18.31 3.44 -2.92
C ASN A 104 17.18 2.50 -3.37
N TYR A 105 16.08 2.42 -2.58
CA TYR A 105 14.96 1.49 -2.82
C TYR A 105 13.60 2.22 -2.74
N PRO A 106 13.25 3.06 -3.74
CA PRO A 106 12.09 3.94 -3.72
C PRO A 106 10.75 3.23 -3.44
N ALA A 107 10.51 2.06 -4.05
CA ALA A 107 9.29 1.28 -3.80
C ALA A 107 9.08 0.93 -2.32
N PHE A 108 10.16 0.58 -1.62
CA PHE A 108 10.13 0.28 -0.18
C PHE A 108 10.01 1.55 0.65
N ALA A 109 10.70 2.61 0.24
CA ALA A 109 10.67 3.91 0.93
C ALA A 109 9.27 4.51 0.89
N TRP A 110 8.59 4.44 -0.27
CA TRP A 110 7.22 4.90 -0.41
C TRP A 110 6.28 4.13 0.53
N CYS A 111 6.34 2.79 0.56
CA CYS A 111 5.54 2.01 1.49
C CYS A 111 5.78 2.40 2.95
N ALA A 112 7.04 2.61 3.33
CA ALA A 112 7.39 3.02 4.71
C ALA A 112 6.93 4.44 5.05
N SER A 113 6.77 5.33 4.06
CA SER A 113 6.31 6.71 4.27
C SER A 113 4.86 6.79 4.73
N LEU A 114 4.05 5.76 4.48
CA LEU A 114 2.66 5.67 4.94
C LEU A 114 2.55 5.44 6.46
N GLY A 115 3.66 5.15 7.13
CA GLY A 115 3.69 4.99 8.59
C GLY A 115 4.18 3.64 9.08
N SER A 116 4.11 3.44 10.38
CA SER A 116 4.60 2.20 11.01
C SER A 116 3.80 0.98 10.56
N GLY A 117 4.50 -0.11 10.27
CA GLY A 117 3.89 -1.39 9.87
C GLY A 117 3.51 -1.52 8.41
N TRP A 118 3.63 -0.45 7.60
CA TRP A 118 3.45 -0.53 6.16
C TRP A 118 4.69 -1.09 5.46
N TYR A 119 4.47 -1.94 4.45
CA TYR A 119 5.54 -2.61 3.71
C TYR A 119 5.13 -2.95 2.28
N LEU A 120 6.11 -3.20 1.42
CA LEU A 120 5.90 -3.69 0.06
C LEU A 120 5.56 -5.18 0.12
N PRO A 121 4.39 -5.62 -0.37
CA PRO A 121 3.97 -7.02 -0.29
C PRO A 121 4.90 -7.96 -1.06
N ALA A 122 5.05 -9.19 -0.57
CA ALA A 122 5.79 -10.24 -1.27
C ALA A 122 5.00 -10.75 -2.49
N LYS A 123 5.68 -11.47 -3.38
CA LYS A 123 5.10 -12.01 -4.62
C LYS A 123 3.80 -12.78 -4.39
N GLU A 124 3.78 -13.69 -3.42
CA GLU A 124 2.60 -14.50 -3.15
C GLU A 124 1.51 -13.76 -2.35
N GLU A 125 1.87 -12.74 -1.57
CA GLU A 125 0.87 -11.83 -0.98
C GLU A 125 0.11 -11.08 -2.09
N LEU A 126 0.80 -10.60 -3.13
CA LEU A 126 0.15 -9.98 -4.29
C LEU A 126 -0.66 -10.99 -5.11
N ARG A 127 -0.05 -12.11 -5.49
CA ARG A 127 -0.64 -13.07 -6.42
C ARG A 127 -1.74 -13.91 -5.81
N SER A 128 -1.46 -14.51 -4.65
CA SER A 128 -2.33 -15.54 -4.08
C SER A 128 -3.43 -14.97 -3.19
N ILE A 129 -3.31 -13.72 -2.72
CA ILE A 129 -4.25 -13.10 -1.80
C ILE A 129 -4.85 -11.84 -2.42
N ILE A 130 -4.04 -10.83 -2.74
CA ILE A 130 -4.55 -9.53 -3.23
C ILE A 130 -5.22 -9.68 -4.59
N TYR A 131 -4.57 -10.33 -5.55
CA TYR A 131 -5.17 -10.55 -6.88
C TYR A 131 -6.46 -11.37 -6.79
N ARG A 132 -6.51 -12.44 -5.99
CA ARG A 132 -7.73 -13.25 -5.83
C ARG A 132 -8.90 -12.47 -5.27
N ASN A 133 -8.64 -11.49 -4.44
CA ASN A 133 -9.63 -10.62 -3.82
C ASN A 133 -9.80 -9.27 -4.54
N ARG A 134 -9.14 -9.09 -5.70
CA ARG A 134 -9.07 -7.84 -6.45
C ARG A 134 -10.43 -7.20 -6.70
N GLU A 135 -11.42 -7.97 -7.09
CA GLU A 135 -12.75 -7.41 -7.38
C GLU A 135 -13.40 -6.78 -6.16
N ALA A 136 -13.29 -7.40 -4.98
CA ALA A 136 -13.82 -6.85 -3.74
C ALA A 136 -13.04 -5.60 -3.33
N ILE A 137 -11.71 -5.63 -3.45
CA ILE A 137 -10.83 -4.50 -3.17
C ILE A 137 -11.16 -3.34 -4.11
N ASN A 138 -11.21 -3.58 -5.43
CA ASN A 138 -11.48 -2.54 -6.42
C ASN A 138 -12.85 -1.90 -6.24
N ARG A 139 -13.90 -2.69 -5.95
CA ARG A 139 -15.22 -2.13 -5.63
C ARG A 139 -15.15 -1.17 -4.45
N SER A 140 -14.39 -1.51 -3.42
CA SER A 140 -14.27 -0.69 -2.22
C SER A 140 -13.43 0.57 -2.46
N LEU A 141 -12.33 0.48 -3.20
CA LEU A 141 -11.50 1.61 -3.63
C LEU A 141 -12.33 2.58 -4.48
N ASN A 142 -12.96 2.08 -5.54
CA ASN A 142 -13.72 2.92 -6.49
C ASN A 142 -14.89 3.66 -5.82
N ARG A 143 -15.60 3.03 -4.88
CA ARG A 143 -16.67 3.69 -4.10
C ARG A 143 -16.14 4.88 -3.28
N ARG A 144 -14.86 4.92 -2.98
CA ARG A 144 -14.19 5.98 -2.21
C ARG A 144 -13.44 6.97 -3.08
N GLY A 145 -13.51 6.82 -4.41
CA GLY A 145 -12.82 7.69 -5.37
C GLY A 145 -11.34 7.37 -5.57
N TYR A 146 -10.88 6.21 -5.09
CA TYR A 146 -9.51 5.73 -5.32
C TYR A 146 -9.45 4.79 -6.50
N GLU A 147 -8.29 4.76 -7.17
CA GLU A 147 -8.07 3.86 -8.30
C GLU A 147 -7.92 2.41 -7.86
N GLY A 148 -8.52 1.52 -8.66
CA GLY A 148 -8.43 0.08 -8.47
C GLY A 148 -7.06 -0.48 -8.83
N LEU A 149 -6.86 -1.75 -8.50
CA LEU A 149 -5.68 -2.52 -8.85
C LEU A 149 -5.77 -2.93 -10.34
N THR A 150 -4.85 -2.41 -11.15
CA THR A 150 -4.69 -2.73 -12.58
C THR A 150 -3.21 -2.70 -12.97
N GLY A 151 -2.81 -3.41 -14.03
CA GLY A 151 -1.44 -3.40 -14.50
C GLY A 151 -0.43 -4.13 -13.60
N TRP A 152 0.85 -3.79 -13.77
CA TRP A 152 1.96 -4.46 -13.10
C TRP A 152 2.35 -3.78 -11.80
N TYR A 153 2.40 -4.55 -10.72
CA TYR A 153 2.84 -4.11 -9.40
C TYR A 153 4.16 -4.77 -9.02
N TRP A 154 5.08 -4.00 -8.46
CA TRP A 154 6.25 -4.52 -7.80
C TRP A 154 5.88 -5.37 -6.59
N SER A 155 6.51 -6.54 -6.46
CA SER A 155 6.60 -7.22 -5.18
C SER A 155 7.93 -6.90 -4.49
N SER A 156 8.00 -7.12 -3.19
CA SER A 156 9.26 -7.01 -2.44
C SER A 156 10.24 -8.16 -2.70
N THR A 157 9.85 -9.14 -3.51
CA THR A 157 10.62 -10.37 -3.75
C THR A 157 11.64 -10.15 -4.87
N GLU A 158 12.92 -10.16 -4.52
CA GLU A 158 14.02 -10.20 -5.48
C GLU A 158 13.98 -11.51 -6.29
N TYR A 159 14.40 -11.47 -7.56
CA TYR A 159 14.49 -12.66 -8.38
C TYR A 159 15.82 -13.39 -8.13
N ASP A 160 15.75 -14.65 -7.72
CA ASP A 160 16.89 -15.40 -7.17
C ASP A 160 17.99 -15.66 -8.21
N GLU A 161 17.65 -15.74 -9.52
CA GLU A 161 18.59 -16.10 -10.57
C GLU A 161 19.28 -14.89 -11.23
N LEU A 162 18.69 -13.69 -11.09
CA LEU A 162 19.21 -12.45 -11.67
C LEU A 162 19.10 -11.32 -10.63
N GLU A 163 20.20 -11.01 -9.98
CA GLU A 163 20.29 -10.03 -8.88
C GLU A 163 19.77 -8.64 -9.25
N PHE A 164 19.79 -8.28 -10.54
CA PHE A 164 19.26 -7.01 -11.04
C PHE A 164 17.76 -7.03 -11.33
N CYS A 165 17.06 -8.15 -11.05
CA CYS A 165 15.63 -8.31 -11.27
C CYS A 165 14.86 -8.52 -9.96
N ALA A 166 13.58 -8.12 -9.99
CA ALA A 166 12.61 -8.41 -8.95
C ALA A 166 11.27 -8.86 -9.56
N TRP A 167 10.48 -9.58 -8.80
CA TRP A 167 9.19 -10.07 -9.23
C TRP A 167 8.13 -8.97 -9.26
N GLY A 168 7.36 -8.94 -10.36
CA GLY A 168 6.11 -8.21 -10.45
C GLY A 168 4.92 -9.15 -10.62
N VAL A 169 3.74 -8.65 -10.28
CA VAL A 169 2.45 -9.33 -10.48
C VAL A 169 1.51 -8.42 -11.26
N ASN A 170 0.92 -8.97 -12.32
CA ASN A 170 -0.08 -8.25 -13.11
C ASN A 170 -1.46 -8.40 -12.45
N MET A 171 -2.07 -7.28 -12.08
CA MET A 171 -3.38 -7.26 -11.42
C MET A 171 -4.56 -7.44 -12.39
N ASP A 172 -4.34 -7.44 -13.70
CA ASP A 172 -5.42 -7.70 -14.65
C ASP A 172 -5.68 -9.20 -14.84
N ASN A 173 -4.63 -10.04 -14.73
CA ASN A 173 -4.72 -11.47 -15.04
C ASN A 173 -4.00 -12.40 -14.04
N GLY A 174 -3.33 -11.87 -13.01
CA GLY A 174 -2.61 -12.63 -11.99
C GLY A 174 -1.29 -13.27 -12.47
N SER A 175 -0.83 -12.97 -13.68
CA SER A 175 0.46 -13.44 -14.16
C SER A 175 1.62 -12.83 -13.36
N THR A 176 2.74 -13.56 -13.32
CA THR A 176 3.96 -13.06 -12.69
C THR A 176 5.07 -12.99 -13.72
N ASN A 177 5.88 -11.96 -13.63
CA ASN A 177 7.10 -11.82 -14.41
C ASN A 177 8.18 -11.16 -13.55
N TYR A 178 9.43 -11.26 -13.95
CA TYR A 178 10.51 -10.50 -13.34
C TYR A 178 10.92 -9.36 -14.26
N PHE A 179 11.25 -8.23 -13.66
CA PHE A 179 11.67 -7.02 -14.36
C PHE A 179 12.97 -6.50 -13.75
N ASN A 180 13.72 -5.78 -14.57
CA ASN A 180 14.87 -5.05 -14.07
C ASN A 180 14.43 -4.08 -12.98
N LYS A 181 15.08 -4.10 -11.82
CA LYS A 181 14.79 -3.25 -10.66
C LYS A 181 14.81 -1.75 -10.97
N TYR A 182 15.45 -1.36 -12.05
CA TYR A 182 15.57 0.00 -12.54
C TYR A 182 14.36 0.43 -13.40
N TYR A 183 13.33 -0.40 -13.59
CA TYR A 183 12.11 -0.03 -14.27
C TYR A 183 11.06 0.48 -13.28
N TYR A 184 10.16 1.34 -13.77
CA TYR A 184 8.99 1.77 -13.02
C TYR A 184 7.89 0.72 -13.09
N ASN A 185 7.27 0.43 -11.97
CA ASN A 185 6.01 -0.31 -11.85
C ASN A 185 5.19 0.27 -10.71
N TYR A 186 3.92 -0.05 -10.67
CA TYR A 186 3.05 0.37 -9.58
C TYR A 186 3.48 -0.27 -8.26
N VAL A 187 3.25 0.47 -7.19
CA VAL A 187 3.50 0.07 -5.81
C VAL A 187 2.24 0.33 -5.00
N ARG A 188 1.80 -0.66 -4.25
CA ARG A 188 0.72 -0.50 -3.28
C ARG A 188 1.12 -1.19 -2.00
N ALA A 189 1.12 -0.45 -0.91
CA ALA A 189 1.58 -0.93 0.37
C ALA A 189 0.54 -1.80 1.08
N VAL A 190 0.99 -2.64 1.99
CA VAL A 190 0.14 -3.45 2.86
C VAL A 190 0.55 -3.30 4.32
N SER A 191 -0.39 -3.49 5.23
CA SER A 191 -0.14 -3.49 6.67
C SER A 191 -1.06 -4.47 7.39
N ALA A 192 -0.64 -4.99 8.54
CA ALA A 192 -1.52 -5.72 9.45
C ALA A 192 -2.33 -4.77 10.35
N PHE A 193 -3.47 -5.25 10.83
CA PHE A 193 -4.31 -4.64 11.85
C PHE A 193 -4.75 -5.67 12.88
#